data_d2cdb67e95eac012e6f18903ced5a30f
#
_entry.id   d2cdb67e95eac012e6f18903ced5a30f
#
_cell.length_a   1.000
_cell.length_b   1.000
_cell.length_c   1.000
_cell.angle_alpha   90.00
_cell.angle_beta   90.00
_cell.angle_gamma   90.00
#
_symmetry.space_group_name_H-M   'P 1'
#
loop_
_entity.id
_entity.type
_entity.pdbx_description
1 polymer ?
#
loop_
_entity_poly.entity_id
_entity_poly.type
_entity_poly.pdbx_seq_one_letter_code
_entity_poly.pdbx_strand_id
1 'polypeptide(L)'
;RQAEYQFEEVMRTLRQELNEKFVEVYFLSKSIGIYEREVNSLQTLLAGMKIQQEKGNISLMEISRLESMLFSLKKEKNEQENDLLTTRGELNLLLNLPGDTQVQLLLDEEVLQQLDLSQLSFADLKAIINERPDQKIACSTVNASRANLKLQKSMAFPEFSVKGNYDRAGNFINDYFAIGVS
;
A
#
# COMPACT_ATOMS: atom_id res chain seq x y z
N ARG A 1 19.88 2.85 -11.74
CA ARG A 1 19.90 2.31 -10.36
C ARG A 1 18.84 2.93 -9.46
N GLN A 2 18.76 4.27 -9.30
CA GLN A 2 17.72 4.88 -8.46
C GLN A 2 16.31 4.57 -8.96
N ALA A 3 16.07 4.65 -10.27
CA ALA A 3 14.79 4.31 -10.90
C ALA A 3 14.43 2.82 -10.74
N GLU A 4 15.41 1.93 -10.76
CA GLU A 4 15.21 0.50 -10.48
C GLU A 4 14.71 0.28 -9.05
N TYR A 5 15.34 0.92 -8.05
CA TYR A 5 14.89 0.84 -6.66
C TYR A 5 13.51 1.47 -6.45
N GLN A 6 13.21 2.56 -7.16
CA GLN A 6 11.87 3.16 -7.15
C GLN A 6 10.82 2.19 -7.71
N PHE A 7 11.14 1.50 -8.79
CA PHE A 7 10.26 0.46 -9.34
C PHE A 7 10.05 -0.71 -8.36
N GLU A 8 11.12 -1.19 -7.72
CA GLU A 8 11.02 -2.24 -6.70
C GLU A 8 10.14 -1.81 -5.52
N GLU A 9 10.26 -0.54 -5.09
CA GLU A 9 9.44 0.01 -4.01
C GLU A 9 7.96 0.10 -4.40
N VAL A 10 7.64 0.56 -5.60
CA VAL A 10 6.28 0.58 -6.13
C VAL A 10 5.70 -0.84 -6.18
N MET A 11 6.46 -1.81 -6.69
CA MET A 11 6.03 -3.20 -6.75
C MET A 11 5.81 -3.82 -5.36
N ARG A 12 6.64 -3.45 -4.39
CA ARG A 12 6.48 -3.88 -3.00
C ARG A 12 5.18 -3.32 -2.39
N THR A 13 4.94 -2.03 -2.60
CA THR A 13 3.75 -1.34 -2.10
C THR A 13 2.48 -1.92 -2.72
N LEU A 14 2.47 -2.12 -4.03
CA LEU A 14 1.33 -2.73 -4.73
C LEU A 14 1.03 -4.16 -4.24
N ARG A 15 2.06 -4.96 -3.98
CA ARG A 15 1.86 -6.31 -3.42
C ARG A 15 1.30 -6.27 -2.01
N GLN A 16 1.77 -5.33 -1.19
CA GLN A 16 1.25 -5.14 0.16
C GLN A 16 -0.23 -4.74 0.11
N GLU A 17 -0.56 -3.74 -0.69
CA GLU A 17 -1.93 -3.23 -0.85
C GLU A 17 -2.87 -4.32 -1.39
N LEU A 18 -2.41 -5.09 -2.38
CA LEU A 18 -3.17 -6.23 -2.90
C LEU A 18 -3.45 -7.28 -1.81
N ASN A 19 -2.45 -7.63 -1.01
CA ASN A 19 -2.62 -8.60 0.07
C ASN A 19 -3.57 -8.08 1.15
N GLU A 20 -3.46 -6.81 1.53
CA GLU A 20 -4.35 -6.17 2.49
C GLU A 20 -5.81 -6.22 2.00
N LYS A 21 -6.06 -5.79 0.76
CA LYS A 21 -7.41 -5.81 0.19
C LYS A 21 -7.94 -7.22 -0.02
N PHE A 22 -7.10 -8.17 -0.39
CA PHE A 22 -7.47 -9.58 -0.48
C PHE A 22 -7.96 -10.14 0.86
N VAL A 23 -7.19 -9.92 1.92
CA VAL A 23 -7.52 -10.38 3.28
C VAL A 23 -8.79 -9.68 3.79
N GLU A 24 -8.91 -8.37 3.57
CA GLU A 24 -10.07 -7.57 3.97
C GLU A 24 -11.36 -8.10 3.31
N VAL A 25 -11.38 -8.29 1.99
CA VAL A 25 -12.55 -8.85 1.25
C VAL A 25 -12.90 -10.25 1.75
N TYR A 26 -11.90 -11.08 2.02
CA TYR A 26 -12.13 -12.43 2.54
C TYR A 26 -12.84 -12.40 3.90
N PHE A 27 -12.31 -11.63 4.85
CA PHE A 27 -12.89 -11.56 6.20
C PHE A 27 -14.23 -10.83 6.23
N LEU A 28 -14.43 -9.78 5.44
CA LEU A 28 -15.74 -9.13 5.28
C LEU A 28 -16.78 -10.12 4.76
N SER A 29 -16.45 -10.93 3.77
CA SER A 29 -17.35 -11.96 3.24
C SER A 29 -17.72 -13.01 4.30
N LYS A 30 -16.77 -13.42 5.12
CA LYS A 30 -17.02 -14.35 6.25
C LYS A 30 -17.86 -13.70 7.34
N SER A 31 -17.59 -12.44 7.68
CA SER A 31 -18.35 -11.67 8.68
C SER A 31 -19.83 -11.55 8.27
N ILE A 32 -20.11 -11.17 7.02
CA ILE A 32 -21.47 -11.08 6.49
C ILE A 32 -22.21 -12.42 6.65
N GLY A 33 -21.56 -13.54 6.36
CA GLY A 33 -22.15 -14.87 6.56
C GLY A 33 -22.46 -15.19 8.04
N ILE A 34 -21.73 -14.61 9.00
CA ILE A 34 -22.04 -14.71 10.42
C ILE A 34 -23.27 -13.85 10.73
N TYR A 35 -23.29 -12.59 10.32
CA TYR A 35 -24.43 -11.70 10.51
C TYR A 35 -25.72 -12.26 9.90
N GLU A 36 -25.67 -12.89 8.73
CA GLU A 36 -26.83 -13.55 8.10
C GLU A 36 -27.41 -14.65 8.99
N ARG A 37 -26.56 -15.49 9.55
CA ARG A 37 -27.01 -16.56 10.47
C ARG A 37 -27.62 -15.99 11.73
N GLU A 38 -27.02 -14.94 12.31
CA GLU A 38 -27.54 -14.30 13.52
C GLU A 38 -28.88 -13.59 13.25
N VAL A 39 -29.01 -12.85 12.15
CA VAL A 39 -30.27 -12.23 11.71
C VAL A 39 -31.37 -13.28 11.56
N ASN A 40 -31.09 -14.39 10.87
CA ASN A 40 -32.07 -15.47 10.69
C ASN A 40 -32.46 -16.13 12.01
N SER A 41 -31.48 -16.36 12.90
CA SER A 41 -31.72 -16.91 14.24
C SER A 41 -32.62 -16.00 15.10
N LEU A 42 -32.29 -14.70 15.12
CA LEU A 42 -33.07 -13.71 15.87
C LEU A 42 -34.47 -13.49 15.30
N GLN A 43 -34.63 -13.55 13.97
CA GLN A 43 -35.96 -13.52 13.32
C GLN A 43 -36.81 -14.71 13.71
N THR A 44 -36.22 -15.91 13.74
CA THR A 44 -36.91 -17.14 14.17
C THR A 44 -37.33 -17.06 15.64
N LEU A 45 -36.43 -16.60 16.48
CA LEU A 45 -36.70 -16.36 17.90
C LEU A 45 -37.86 -15.36 18.08
N LEU A 46 -37.78 -14.21 17.39
CA LEU A 46 -38.80 -13.17 17.48
C LEU A 46 -40.17 -13.68 17.04
N ALA A 47 -40.25 -14.50 15.96
CA ALA A 47 -41.49 -15.11 15.54
C ALA A 47 -42.12 -16.03 16.63
N GLY A 48 -41.29 -16.86 17.26
CA GLY A 48 -41.72 -17.69 18.40
C GLY A 48 -42.19 -16.88 19.59
N MET A 49 -41.48 -15.81 19.93
CA MET A 49 -41.83 -14.94 21.06
C MET A 49 -43.11 -14.13 20.81
N LYS A 50 -43.40 -13.71 19.57
CA LYS A 50 -44.68 -13.08 19.22
C LYS A 50 -45.88 -13.98 19.49
N ILE A 51 -45.76 -15.27 19.18
CA ILE A 51 -46.80 -16.25 19.52
C ILE A 51 -47.01 -16.40 21.05
N GLN A 52 -45.95 -16.33 21.81
CA GLN A 52 -46.02 -16.37 23.28
C GLN A 52 -46.61 -15.08 23.87
N GLN A 53 -46.32 -13.95 23.26
CA GLN A 53 -46.87 -12.66 23.64
C GLN A 53 -48.39 -12.63 23.40
N GLU A 54 -48.87 -13.15 22.29
CA GLU A 54 -50.32 -13.31 22.02
C GLU A 54 -51.03 -14.17 23.06
N LYS A 55 -50.31 -15.13 23.67
CA LYS A 55 -50.80 -15.96 24.77
C LYS A 55 -50.68 -15.29 26.16
N GLY A 56 -50.14 -14.07 26.20
CA GLY A 56 -49.91 -13.33 27.43
C GLY A 56 -48.69 -13.76 28.26
N ASN A 57 -47.85 -14.64 27.74
CA ASN A 57 -46.68 -15.16 28.45
C ASN A 57 -45.46 -14.25 28.40
N ILE A 58 -45.40 -13.31 27.45
CA ILE A 58 -44.29 -12.39 27.23
C ILE A 58 -44.83 -10.98 27.09
N SER A 59 -44.10 -10.01 27.62
CA SER A 59 -44.48 -8.59 27.54
C SER A 59 -44.20 -7.97 26.14
N LEU A 60 -45.00 -6.98 25.76
CA LEU A 60 -44.76 -6.22 24.53
C LEU A 60 -43.38 -5.50 24.55
N MET A 61 -42.92 -5.11 25.75
CA MET A 61 -41.63 -4.48 25.92
C MET A 61 -40.46 -5.40 25.48
N GLU A 62 -40.55 -6.68 25.81
CA GLU A 62 -39.53 -7.68 25.40
C GLU A 62 -39.50 -7.86 23.90
N ILE A 63 -40.67 -7.93 23.27
CA ILE A 63 -40.78 -7.97 21.80
C ILE A 63 -40.12 -6.73 21.15
N SER A 64 -40.47 -5.54 21.65
CA SER A 64 -39.89 -4.28 21.10
C SER A 64 -38.38 -4.21 21.28
N ARG A 65 -37.85 -4.76 22.39
CA ARG A 65 -36.41 -4.86 22.61
C ARG A 65 -35.71 -5.76 21.61
N LEU A 66 -36.30 -6.92 21.32
CA LEU A 66 -35.76 -7.84 20.32
C LEU A 66 -35.88 -7.27 18.88
N GLU A 67 -36.97 -6.59 18.57
CA GLU A 67 -37.13 -5.91 17.27
C GLU A 67 -36.05 -4.82 17.10
N SER A 68 -35.76 -4.04 18.13
CA SER A 68 -34.70 -3.04 18.11
C SER A 68 -33.31 -3.68 17.90
N MET A 69 -33.05 -4.82 18.57
CA MET A 69 -31.81 -5.57 18.40
C MET A 69 -31.69 -6.13 16.97
N LEU A 70 -32.77 -6.69 16.41
CA LEU A 70 -32.81 -7.17 15.03
C LEU A 70 -32.54 -6.04 14.03
N PHE A 71 -33.12 -4.86 14.28
CA PHE A 71 -32.88 -3.68 13.43
C PHE A 71 -31.40 -3.26 13.45
N SER A 72 -30.78 -3.18 14.64
CA SER A 72 -29.36 -2.86 14.79
C SER A 72 -28.48 -3.89 14.07
N LEU A 73 -28.78 -5.18 14.23
CA LEU A 73 -28.01 -6.25 13.59
C LEU A 73 -28.11 -6.20 12.04
N LYS A 74 -29.30 -5.89 11.52
CA LYS A 74 -29.50 -5.69 10.07
C LYS A 74 -28.75 -4.46 9.56
N LYS A 75 -28.72 -3.38 10.35
CA LYS A 75 -27.95 -2.17 10.00
C LYS A 75 -26.47 -2.49 9.91
N GLU A 76 -25.90 -3.16 10.91
CA GLU A 76 -24.49 -3.56 10.91
C GLU A 76 -24.16 -4.48 9.73
N LYS A 77 -25.04 -5.44 9.42
CA LYS A 77 -24.89 -6.27 8.22
C LYS A 77 -24.81 -5.45 6.94
N ASN A 78 -25.73 -4.49 6.75
CA ASN A 78 -25.73 -3.62 5.57
C ASN A 78 -24.45 -2.75 5.48
N GLU A 79 -23.92 -2.29 6.61
CA GLU A 79 -22.65 -1.57 6.65
C GLU A 79 -21.50 -2.45 6.14
N GLN A 80 -21.41 -3.71 6.64
CA GLN A 80 -20.43 -4.67 6.17
C GLN A 80 -20.58 -5.02 4.68
N GLU A 81 -21.81 -5.11 4.16
CA GLU A 81 -22.08 -5.33 2.74
C GLU A 81 -21.58 -4.16 1.87
N ASN A 82 -21.77 -2.91 2.33
CA ASN A 82 -21.27 -1.73 1.65
C ASN A 82 -19.73 -1.67 1.68
N ASP A 83 -19.13 -1.99 2.81
CA ASP A 83 -17.67 -2.06 2.94
C ASP A 83 -17.10 -3.12 1.99
N LEU A 84 -17.74 -4.30 1.93
CA LEU A 84 -17.36 -5.36 1.00
C LEU A 84 -17.43 -4.90 -0.46
N LEU A 85 -18.49 -4.19 -0.83
CA LEU A 85 -18.65 -3.67 -2.20
C LEU A 85 -17.53 -2.70 -2.54
N THR A 86 -17.21 -1.78 -1.63
CA THR A 86 -16.13 -0.79 -1.79
C THR A 86 -14.78 -1.46 -1.90
N THR A 87 -14.45 -2.33 -0.96
CA THR A 87 -13.14 -3.02 -0.93
C THR A 87 -12.95 -3.95 -2.14
N ARG A 88 -14.03 -4.60 -2.63
CA ARG A 88 -13.98 -5.36 -3.90
C ARG A 88 -13.70 -4.47 -5.10
N GLY A 89 -14.30 -3.29 -5.16
CA GLY A 89 -14.01 -2.31 -6.21
C GLY A 89 -12.53 -1.92 -6.22
N GLU A 90 -11.96 -1.66 -5.05
CA GLU A 90 -10.54 -1.34 -4.89
C GLU A 90 -9.63 -2.52 -5.29
N LEU A 91 -9.98 -3.74 -4.87
CA LEU A 91 -9.27 -4.96 -5.27
C LEU A 91 -9.30 -5.16 -6.79
N ASN A 92 -10.47 -4.99 -7.43
CA ASN A 92 -10.60 -5.11 -8.87
C ASN A 92 -9.77 -4.06 -9.61
N LEU A 93 -9.70 -2.83 -9.06
CA LEU A 93 -8.84 -1.77 -9.61
C LEU A 93 -7.36 -2.16 -9.56
N LEU A 94 -6.89 -2.70 -8.43
CA LEU A 94 -5.50 -3.18 -8.27
C LEU A 94 -5.18 -4.33 -9.23
N LEU A 95 -6.16 -5.19 -9.51
CA LEU A 95 -6.04 -6.31 -10.45
C LEU A 95 -6.25 -5.89 -11.91
N ASN A 96 -6.56 -4.62 -12.17
CA ASN A 96 -6.95 -4.10 -13.48
C ASN A 96 -8.12 -4.89 -14.12
N LEU A 97 -9.11 -5.24 -13.30
CA LEU A 97 -10.34 -5.91 -13.71
C LEU A 97 -11.51 -4.93 -13.79
N PRO A 98 -12.55 -5.21 -14.60
CA PRO A 98 -13.80 -4.46 -14.54
C PRO A 98 -14.40 -4.44 -13.14
N GLY A 99 -14.99 -3.30 -12.73
CA GLY A 99 -15.45 -3.07 -11.35
C GLY A 99 -16.56 -4.02 -10.89
N ASP A 100 -17.31 -4.62 -11.80
CA ASP A 100 -18.37 -5.59 -11.57
C ASP A 100 -17.89 -7.05 -11.51
N THR A 101 -16.60 -7.28 -11.70
CA THR A 101 -16.03 -8.63 -11.70
C THR A 101 -16.12 -9.24 -10.29
N GLN A 102 -16.75 -10.41 -10.20
CA GLN A 102 -16.76 -11.20 -8.97
C GLN A 102 -15.54 -12.10 -8.91
N VAL A 103 -14.56 -11.71 -8.11
CA VAL A 103 -13.37 -12.54 -7.85
C VAL A 103 -13.69 -13.48 -6.69
N GLN A 104 -13.56 -14.78 -6.92
CA GLN A 104 -13.67 -15.77 -5.86
C GLN A 104 -12.32 -15.88 -5.15
N LEU A 105 -12.29 -15.48 -3.89
CA LEU A 105 -11.09 -15.54 -3.06
C LEU A 105 -11.03 -16.89 -2.37
N LEU A 106 -9.91 -17.59 -2.57
CA LEU A 106 -9.59 -18.83 -1.88
C LEU A 106 -8.41 -18.56 -0.94
N LEU A 107 -8.67 -18.59 0.35
CA LEU A 107 -7.66 -18.48 1.38
C LEU A 107 -7.57 -19.81 2.11
N ASP A 108 -6.37 -20.34 2.18
CA ASP A 108 -6.11 -21.54 2.99
C ASP A 108 -5.97 -21.12 4.45
N GLU A 109 -7.02 -21.38 5.23
CA GLU A 109 -7.05 -21.06 6.66
C GLU A 109 -6.01 -21.85 7.47
N GLU A 110 -5.61 -23.04 7.01
CA GLU A 110 -4.57 -23.83 7.68
C GLU A 110 -3.21 -23.12 7.61
N VAL A 111 -2.91 -22.47 6.48
CA VAL A 111 -1.68 -21.68 6.30
C VAL A 111 -1.67 -20.49 7.26
N LEU A 112 -2.82 -19.81 7.47
CA LEU A 112 -2.91 -18.71 8.43
C LEU A 112 -2.67 -19.16 9.87
N GLN A 113 -3.18 -20.33 10.27
CA GLN A 113 -2.99 -20.86 11.61
C GLN A 113 -1.54 -21.29 11.87
N GLN A 114 -0.79 -21.64 10.82
CA GLN A 114 0.62 -22.03 10.92
C GLN A 114 1.56 -20.83 10.95
N LEU A 115 1.08 -19.62 10.62
CA LEU A 115 1.89 -18.40 10.70
C LEU A 115 2.16 -18.01 12.15
N ASP A 116 3.25 -18.52 12.68
CA ASP A 116 3.73 -18.17 14.02
C ASP A 116 4.63 -16.94 13.95
N LEU A 117 4.05 -15.77 14.16
CA LEU A 117 4.76 -14.49 14.18
C LEU A 117 5.75 -14.38 15.35
N SER A 118 5.64 -15.26 16.37
CA SER A 118 6.56 -15.26 17.51
C SER A 118 7.97 -15.72 17.15
N GLN A 119 8.12 -16.42 16.01
CA GLN A 119 9.42 -16.88 15.49
C GLN A 119 10.21 -15.78 14.78
N LEU A 120 9.60 -14.62 14.47
CA LEU A 120 10.29 -13.49 13.87
C LEU A 120 11.17 -12.78 14.90
N SER A 121 12.48 -13.07 14.86
CA SER A 121 13.45 -12.36 15.70
C SER A 121 13.65 -10.93 15.20
N PHE A 122 13.80 -9.98 16.13
CA PHE A 122 14.20 -8.61 15.79
C PHE A 122 15.55 -8.55 15.04
N ALA A 123 16.45 -9.50 15.31
CA ALA A 123 17.73 -9.59 14.63
C ALA A 123 17.56 -9.94 13.14
N ASP A 124 16.63 -10.85 12.81
CA ASP A 124 16.32 -11.23 11.43
C ASP A 124 15.67 -10.07 10.67
N LEU A 125 14.74 -9.37 11.31
CA LEU A 125 14.12 -8.17 10.75
C LEU A 125 15.14 -7.07 10.47
N LYS A 126 16.11 -6.88 11.38
CA LYS A 126 17.19 -5.90 11.20
C LYS A 126 18.14 -6.28 10.05
N ALA A 127 18.39 -7.55 9.83
CA ALA A 127 19.23 -8.01 8.71
C ALA A 127 18.60 -7.65 7.36
N ILE A 128 17.27 -7.73 7.26
CA ILE A 128 16.53 -7.45 6.02
C ILE A 128 16.44 -5.94 5.72
N ILE A 129 16.64 -5.06 6.71
CA ILE A 129 16.52 -3.60 6.53
C ILE A 129 17.41 -3.09 5.38
N ASN A 130 18.65 -3.58 5.28
CA ASN A 130 19.61 -3.15 4.26
C ASN A 130 19.21 -3.58 2.83
N GLU A 131 18.35 -4.56 2.72
CA GLU A 131 17.83 -5.08 1.43
C GLU A 131 16.61 -4.27 0.95
N ARG A 132 16.00 -3.48 1.82
CA ARG A 132 14.78 -2.73 1.50
C ARG A 132 15.02 -1.68 0.40
N PRO A 133 14.13 -1.58 -0.60
CA PRO A 133 14.25 -0.62 -1.69
C PRO A 133 14.26 0.84 -1.21
N ASP A 134 13.44 1.20 -0.22
CA ASP A 134 13.37 2.54 0.35
C ASP A 134 14.71 2.99 0.96
N GLN A 135 15.40 2.09 1.65
CA GLN A 135 16.74 2.36 2.17
C GLN A 135 17.78 2.50 1.04
N LYS A 136 17.71 1.64 0.01
CA LYS A 136 18.57 1.74 -1.18
C LYS A 136 18.37 3.08 -1.91
N ILE A 137 17.12 3.55 -1.99
CA ILE A 137 16.78 4.88 -2.54
C ILE A 137 17.41 5.99 -1.70
N ALA A 138 17.25 5.95 -0.37
CA ALA A 138 17.82 6.95 0.54
C ALA A 138 19.35 7.00 0.42
N CYS A 139 20.03 5.86 0.42
CA CYS A 139 21.48 5.78 0.24
C CYS A 139 21.92 6.34 -1.13
N SER A 140 21.18 6.02 -2.19
CA SER A 140 21.44 6.53 -3.55
C SER A 140 21.30 8.04 -3.61
N THR A 141 20.28 8.60 -2.95
CA THR A 141 20.04 10.05 -2.86
C THR A 141 21.18 10.76 -2.11
N VAL A 142 21.64 10.20 -1.00
CA VAL A 142 22.80 10.73 -0.27
C VAL A 142 24.07 10.74 -1.15
N ASN A 143 24.31 9.65 -1.89
CA ASN A 143 25.45 9.56 -2.79
C ASN A 143 25.36 10.57 -3.95
N ALA A 144 24.18 10.76 -4.53
CA ALA A 144 23.94 11.77 -5.55
C ALA A 144 24.19 13.19 -5.01
N SER A 145 23.71 13.49 -3.80
CA SER A 145 23.95 14.78 -3.15
C SER A 145 25.43 15.02 -2.84
N ARG A 146 26.17 14.00 -2.43
CA ARG A 146 27.63 14.08 -2.24
C ARG A 146 28.38 14.34 -3.55
N ALA A 147 27.95 13.67 -4.64
CA ALA A 147 28.53 13.90 -5.95
C ALA A 147 28.25 15.32 -6.46
N ASN A 148 27.03 15.81 -6.26
CA ASN A 148 26.65 17.18 -6.59
C ASN A 148 27.46 18.22 -5.80
N LEU A 149 27.64 18.00 -4.48
CA LEU A 149 28.50 18.84 -3.66
C LEU A 149 29.94 18.88 -4.18
N LYS A 150 30.48 17.72 -4.60
CA LYS A 150 31.82 17.65 -5.20
C LYS A 150 31.89 18.43 -6.50
N LEU A 151 30.87 18.32 -7.35
CA LEU A 151 30.76 19.09 -8.59
C LEU A 151 30.72 20.60 -8.32
N GLN A 152 29.88 21.05 -7.39
CA GLN A 152 29.79 22.48 -7.02
C GLN A 152 31.10 23.02 -6.47
N LYS A 153 31.81 22.23 -5.65
CA LYS A 153 33.16 22.60 -5.20
C LYS A 153 34.15 22.70 -6.35
N SER A 154 34.10 21.83 -7.34
CA SER A 154 34.97 21.90 -8.52
C SER A 154 34.66 23.12 -9.39
N MET A 155 33.38 23.48 -9.53
CA MET A 155 32.97 24.69 -10.27
C MET A 155 33.33 26.01 -9.58
N ALA A 156 33.62 25.96 -8.26
CA ALA A 156 34.09 27.13 -7.51
C ALA A 156 35.55 27.48 -7.82
N PHE A 157 36.32 26.58 -8.44
CA PHE A 157 37.65 26.88 -8.90
C PHE A 157 37.57 27.56 -10.26
N PRO A 158 38.35 28.65 -10.50
CA PRO A 158 38.39 29.30 -11.78
C PRO A 158 38.97 28.36 -12.85
N GLU A 159 38.41 28.43 -14.07
CA GLU A 159 38.98 27.72 -15.19
C GLU A 159 40.25 28.46 -15.67
N PHE A 160 41.33 27.74 -15.70
CA PHE A 160 42.59 28.25 -16.28
C PHE A 160 42.74 27.64 -17.67
N SER A 161 42.76 28.48 -18.71
CA SER A 161 43.06 28.02 -20.07
C SER A 161 44.37 28.63 -20.57
N VAL A 162 45.20 27.78 -21.14
CA VAL A 162 46.43 28.22 -21.82
C VAL A 162 46.20 28.11 -23.33
N LYS A 163 46.27 29.21 -23.99
CA LYS A 163 46.18 29.28 -25.47
C LYS A 163 47.54 29.61 -26.08
N GLY A 164 48.00 28.79 -26.97
CA GLY A 164 49.16 29.05 -27.80
C GLY A 164 48.73 29.37 -29.24
N ASN A 165 49.07 30.52 -29.75
CA ASN A 165 48.88 30.86 -31.16
C ASN A 165 50.23 30.98 -31.86
N TYR A 166 50.37 30.31 -33.00
CA TYR A 166 51.50 30.45 -33.88
C TYR A 166 51.03 30.92 -35.24
N ASP A 167 51.55 32.06 -35.73
CA ASP A 167 51.23 32.58 -37.05
C ASP A 167 52.54 32.74 -37.82
N ARG A 168 52.63 31.98 -38.91
CA ARG A 168 53.82 31.94 -39.79
C ARG A 168 53.88 33.10 -40.77
N ALA A 169 52.76 33.72 -41.14
CA ALA A 169 52.64 34.68 -42.18
C ALA A 169 51.94 35.97 -41.73
N GLY A 170 52.19 36.45 -40.53
CA GLY A 170 51.62 37.67 -39.97
C GLY A 170 52.03 38.92 -40.77
N ASN A 171 51.10 39.89 -40.93
CA ASN A 171 51.32 41.11 -41.76
C ASN A 171 52.43 42.02 -41.28
N PHE A 172 52.89 41.85 -40.03
CA PHE A 172 53.94 42.73 -39.45
C PHE A 172 55.15 41.96 -38.90
N ILE A 173 55.00 40.72 -38.47
CA ILE A 173 56.07 39.90 -37.92
C ILE A 173 55.90 38.46 -38.42
N ASN A 174 56.93 37.93 -39.06
CA ASN A 174 56.99 36.53 -39.46
C ASN A 174 57.30 35.68 -38.23
N ASP A 175 56.69 34.49 -38.19
CA ASP A 175 56.87 33.51 -37.09
C ASP A 175 56.46 34.06 -35.70
N TYR A 176 55.29 34.66 -35.60
CA TYR A 176 54.71 35.15 -34.34
C TYR A 176 54.20 34.00 -33.46
N PHE A 177 54.71 33.96 -32.25
CA PHE A 177 54.19 33.02 -31.24
C PHE A 177 53.62 33.79 -30.06
N ALA A 178 52.36 33.51 -29.69
CA ALA A 178 51.75 34.14 -28.54
C ALA A 178 51.20 33.04 -27.59
N ILE A 179 51.49 33.22 -26.32
CA ILE A 179 50.88 32.40 -25.22
C ILE A 179 49.94 33.32 -24.45
N GLY A 180 48.70 32.93 -24.34
CA GLY A 180 47.70 33.59 -23.50
C GLY A 180 47.24 32.67 -22.38
N VAL A 181 47.03 33.24 -21.21
CA VAL A 181 46.41 32.60 -20.05
C VAL A 181 45.13 33.37 -19.78
N SER A 182 44.02 32.69 -19.72
CA SER A 182 42.72 33.27 -19.38
C SER A 182 42.01 32.47 -18.33
#